data_7fd1f84ccaa5b8d41f03412fd9a51e2d
#
_entry.id   7fd1f84ccaa5b8d41f03412fd9a51e2d
#
_cell.length_a   1.000
_cell.length_b   1.000
_cell.length_c   1.000
_cell.angle_alpha   90.00
_cell.angle_beta   90.00
_cell.angle_gamma   90.00
#
_symmetry.space_group_name_H-M   'P 1'
#
loop_
_entity.id
_entity.type
_entity.pdbx_description
1 polymer ?
#
loop_
_entity_poly.entity_id
_entity_poly.type
_entity_poly.pdbx_seq_one_letter_code
_entity_poly.pdbx_strand_id
1 'polypeptide(L)'
;MNPTFKQVTKTRYVQLVSELAQEIFVQHYTKLTPKVAAALADKYQSDILTDDEIHSGVINYFLIYLGTEPVGYFALDLGPAGAKCLSRLFLKEKARGQGIGRSIVAYAQKLAEGDGRSRLYLRIWARDLKAEGFAKKCRFRKAETVPMEVLPGTTLDIILSLIHI
;
A
#
# COMPACT_ATOMS: atom_id res chain seq x y z
N MET A 1 4.07 -2.83 -20.87
CA MET A 1 5.22 -3.41 -20.15
C MET A 1 4.71 -4.02 -18.85
N ASN A 2 5.12 -5.24 -18.56
CA ASN A 2 4.71 -5.91 -17.33
C ASN A 2 5.52 -5.40 -16.13
N PRO A 3 4.88 -5.16 -15.00
CA PRO A 3 5.60 -4.78 -13.79
C PRO A 3 6.40 -5.94 -13.22
N THR A 4 7.51 -5.63 -12.58
CA THR A 4 8.26 -6.56 -11.75
C THR A 4 8.23 -6.11 -10.29
N PHE A 5 8.21 -7.07 -9.38
CA PHE A 5 8.14 -6.81 -7.94
C PHE A 5 9.43 -7.30 -7.27
N LYS A 6 10.04 -6.44 -6.49
CA LYS A 6 11.26 -6.76 -5.77
C LYS A 6 11.05 -6.59 -4.28
N GLN A 7 11.17 -7.69 -3.53
CA GLN A 7 11.09 -7.62 -2.08
C GLN A 7 12.24 -6.80 -1.50
N VAL A 8 11.89 -5.90 -0.58
CA VAL A 8 12.87 -5.04 0.09
C VAL A 8 13.44 -5.78 1.29
N THR A 9 14.69 -6.19 1.19
CA THR A 9 15.41 -6.91 2.24
C THR A 9 16.68 -6.20 2.69
N LYS A 10 17.11 -5.16 1.96
CA LYS A 10 18.35 -4.41 2.21
C LYS A 10 18.06 -2.95 2.49
N THR A 11 18.72 -2.38 3.47
CA THR A 11 18.59 -0.99 3.89
C THR A 11 18.69 0.02 2.74
N ARG A 12 19.54 -0.23 1.75
CA ARG A 12 19.68 0.67 0.58
C ARG A 12 18.36 0.89 -0.20
N TYR A 13 17.44 -0.08 -0.15
CA TYR A 13 16.14 0.03 -0.82
C TYR A 13 15.06 0.64 0.06
N VAL A 14 15.28 0.71 1.38
CA VAL A 14 14.38 1.36 2.33
C VAL A 14 14.26 2.84 2.01
N GLN A 15 15.38 3.50 1.77
CA GLN A 15 15.39 4.92 1.40
C GLN A 15 14.58 5.18 0.13
N LEU A 16 14.66 4.28 -0.85
CA LEU A 16 13.87 4.41 -2.08
C LEU A 16 12.36 4.32 -1.80
N VAL A 17 11.93 3.46 -0.88
CA VAL A 17 10.52 3.41 -0.45
C VAL A 17 10.09 4.75 0.14
N SER A 18 10.89 5.33 1.02
CA SER A 18 10.59 6.63 1.64
C SER A 18 10.56 7.77 0.63
N GLU A 19 11.47 7.80 -0.31
CA GLU A 19 11.49 8.78 -1.40
C GLU A 19 10.24 8.66 -2.30
N LEU A 20 9.86 7.45 -2.65
CA LEU A 20 8.63 7.18 -3.40
C LEU A 20 7.39 7.64 -2.62
N ALA A 21 7.34 7.40 -1.31
CA ALA A 21 6.24 7.84 -0.48
C ALA A 21 6.10 9.37 -0.47
N GLN A 22 7.21 10.10 -0.34
CA GLN A 22 7.20 11.57 -0.37
C GLN A 22 6.63 12.10 -1.70
N GLU A 23 7.04 11.53 -2.81
CA GLU A 23 6.54 11.92 -4.13
C GLU A 23 5.07 11.53 -4.32
N ILE A 24 4.73 10.29 -4.02
CA ILE A 24 3.41 9.72 -4.34
C ILE A 24 2.32 10.28 -3.41
N PHE A 25 2.60 10.50 -2.13
CA PHE A 25 1.60 11.02 -1.20
C PHE A 25 1.10 12.41 -1.61
N VAL A 26 1.98 13.27 -2.10
CA VAL A 26 1.60 14.58 -2.62
C VAL A 26 0.70 14.45 -3.85
N GLN A 27 0.99 13.50 -4.74
CA GLN A 27 0.18 13.22 -5.93
C GLN A 27 -1.16 12.55 -5.61
N HIS A 28 -1.16 11.68 -4.60
CA HIS A 28 -2.29 10.81 -4.27
C HIS A 28 -3.34 11.53 -3.41
N TYR A 29 -2.90 12.26 -2.39
CA TYR A 29 -3.78 12.95 -1.45
C TYR A 29 -4.06 14.39 -1.86
N THR A 30 -4.66 14.57 -3.03
CA THR A 30 -4.95 15.90 -3.61
C THR A 30 -5.92 16.73 -2.79
N LYS A 31 -6.71 16.12 -1.91
CA LYS A 31 -7.60 16.81 -0.96
C LYS A 31 -6.90 17.33 0.28
N LEU A 32 -5.65 16.93 0.48
CA LEU A 32 -4.77 17.45 1.53
C LEU A 32 -3.83 18.48 0.92
N THR A 33 -3.37 19.42 1.74
CA THR A 33 -2.31 20.31 1.28
C THR A 33 -1.02 19.52 1.05
N PRO A 34 -0.12 19.95 0.13
CA PRO A 34 1.15 19.25 -0.06
C PRO A 34 1.96 19.11 1.24
N LYS A 35 1.90 20.10 2.12
CA LYS A 35 2.55 20.07 3.44
C LYS A 35 2.01 18.95 4.32
N VAL A 36 0.69 18.76 4.37
CA VAL A 36 0.05 17.70 5.15
C VAL A 36 0.35 16.34 4.54
N ALA A 37 0.28 16.20 3.22
CA ALA A 37 0.62 14.96 2.54
C ALA A 37 2.09 14.55 2.80
N ALA A 38 3.02 15.49 2.73
CA ALA A 38 4.43 15.24 3.07
C ALA A 38 4.62 14.83 4.53
N ALA A 39 3.89 15.46 5.46
CA ALA A 39 3.92 15.10 6.87
C ALA A 39 3.39 13.68 7.13
N LEU A 40 2.37 13.25 6.39
CA LEU A 40 1.88 11.86 6.45
C LEU A 40 2.94 10.87 5.96
N ALA A 41 3.60 11.17 4.85
CA ALA A 41 4.68 10.33 4.34
C ALA A 41 5.83 10.24 5.35
N ASP A 42 6.20 11.33 5.98
CA ASP A 42 7.26 11.38 7.00
C ASP A 42 6.88 10.58 8.26
N LYS A 43 5.63 10.67 8.70
CA LYS A 43 5.14 9.94 9.88
C LYS A 43 5.02 8.43 9.64
N TYR A 44 4.49 8.01 8.50
CA TYR A 44 4.13 6.61 8.25
C TYR A 44 5.10 5.87 7.35
N GLN A 45 5.98 6.57 6.66
CA GLN A 45 6.90 5.98 5.70
C GLN A 45 8.29 6.62 5.72
N SER A 46 8.73 7.11 6.88
CA SER A 46 10.13 7.51 7.06
C SER A 46 11.04 6.30 6.84
N ASP A 47 12.29 6.55 6.49
CA ASP A 47 13.29 5.49 6.31
C ASP A 47 13.50 4.69 7.60
N ILE A 48 13.54 5.35 8.76
CA ILE A 48 13.70 4.70 10.07
C ILE A 48 12.53 3.76 10.37
N LEU A 49 11.29 4.25 10.25
CA LEU A 49 10.10 3.45 10.51
C LEU A 49 9.99 2.28 9.52
N THR A 50 10.23 2.55 8.25
CA THR A 50 10.17 1.52 7.20
C THR A 50 11.22 0.43 7.42
N ASP A 51 12.43 0.82 7.81
CA ASP A 51 13.50 -0.12 8.14
C ASP A 51 13.14 -0.99 9.36
N ASP A 52 12.60 -0.38 10.42
CA ASP A 52 12.13 -1.09 11.60
C ASP A 52 11.01 -2.08 11.26
N GLU A 53 10.05 -1.68 10.44
CA GLU A 53 8.95 -2.54 10.00
C GLU A 53 9.45 -3.75 9.19
N ILE A 54 10.41 -3.54 8.30
CA ILE A 54 11.02 -4.62 7.50
C ILE A 54 11.77 -5.59 8.40
N HIS A 55 12.57 -5.10 9.33
CA HIS A 55 13.34 -5.95 10.25
C HIS A 55 12.47 -6.66 11.28
N SER A 56 11.26 -6.17 11.56
CA SER A 56 10.31 -6.87 12.44
C SER A 56 9.83 -8.21 11.86
N GLY A 57 9.90 -8.36 10.53
CA GLY A 57 9.39 -9.54 9.82
C GLY A 57 7.86 -9.60 9.71
N VAL A 58 7.15 -8.62 10.26
CA VAL A 58 5.67 -8.58 10.26
C VAL A 58 5.16 -7.98 8.95
N ILE A 59 5.88 -7.01 8.40
CA ILE A 59 5.51 -6.32 7.17
C ILE A 59 6.55 -6.59 6.10
N ASN A 60 6.09 -7.06 4.95
CA ASN A 60 6.93 -7.31 3.78
C ASN A 60 6.68 -6.23 2.73
N TYR A 61 7.71 -5.49 2.39
CA TYR A 61 7.68 -4.43 1.38
C TYR A 61 8.19 -4.93 0.03
N PHE A 62 7.56 -4.43 -1.02
CA PHE A 62 7.93 -4.73 -2.41
C PHE A 62 8.00 -3.45 -3.22
N LEU A 63 9.11 -3.23 -3.89
CA LEU A 63 9.24 -2.19 -4.91
C LEU A 63 8.61 -2.65 -6.22
N ILE A 64 7.98 -1.74 -6.92
CA ILE A 64 7.34 -1.97 -8.21
C ILE A 64 8.16 -1.28 -9.29
N TYR A 65 8.60 -2.05 -10.27
CA TYR A 65 9.38 -1.55 -11.39
C TYR A 65 8.64 -1.71 -12.72
N LEU A 66 8.78 -0.73 -13.58
CA LEU A 66 8.53 -0.84 -15.02
C LEU A 66 9.88 -0.74 -15.74
N GLY A 67 10.37 -1.86 -16.25
CA GLY A 67 11.77 -1.94 -16.70
C GLY A 67 12.72 -1.70 -15.52
N THR A 68 13.55 -0.69 -15.63
CA THR A 68 14.50 -0.30 -14.58
C THR A 68 14.00 0.83 -13.69
N GLU A 69 12.83 1.39 -13.99
CA GLU A 69 12.29 2.53 -13.25
C GLU A 69 11.40 2.09 -12.09
N PRO A 70 11.70 2.52 -10.85
CA PRO A 70 10.81 2.32 -9.72
C PRO A 70 9.60 3.25 -9.83
N VAL A 71 8.41 2.68 -9.86
CA VAL A 71 7.15 3.41 -10.07
C VAL A 71 6.20 3.38 -8.87
N GLY A 72 6.58 2.66 -7.83
CA GLY A 72 5.77 2.57 -6.62
C GLY A 72 6.23 1.47 -5.69
N TYR A 73 5.43 1.21 -4.70
CA TYR A 73 5.65 0.13 -3.75
C TYR A 73 4.34 -0.38 -3.17
N PHE A 74 4.37 -1.59 -2.64
CA PHE A 74 3.27 -2.13 -1.85
C PHE A 74 3.82 -2.91 -0.65
N ALA A 75 2.97 -3.13 0.34
CA ALA A 75 3.34 -3.90 1.52
C ALA A 75 2.24 -4.89 1.91
N LEU A 76 2.67 -6.04 2.37
CA LEU A 76 1.81 -7.09 2.90
C LEU A 76 2.11 -7.26 4.39
N ASP A 77 1.07 -7.17 5.21
CA ASP A 77 1.14 -7.45 6.63
C ASP A 77 0.04 -8.44 7.07
N LEU A 78 -0.17 -8.54 8.37
CA LEU A 78 -1.23 -9.36 8.93
C LEU A 78 -2.48 -8.49 9.16
N GLY A 79 -3.60 -8.98 8.66
CA GLY A 79 -4.93 -8.43 8.90
C GLY A 79 -5.68 -9.20 9.99
N PRO A 80 -7.02 -9.01 10.04
CA PRO A 80 -7.86 -9.70 10.99
C PRO A 80 -7.67 -11.22 10.96
N ALA A 81 -7.66 -11.85 12.14
CA ALA A 81 -7.48 -13.30 12.32
C ALA A 81 -6.21 -13.85 11.66
N GLY A 82 -5.16 -13.04 11.54
CA GLY A 82 -3.90 -13.42 10.91
C GLY A 82 -3.95 -13.59 9.39
N ALA A 83 -5.00 -13.12 8.73
CA ALA A 83 -5.09 -13.12 7.27
C ALA A 83 -4.04 -12.16 6.66
N LYS A 84 -3.66 -12.39 5.40
CA LYS A 84 -2.84 -11.42 4.66
C LYS A 84 -3.60 -10.12 4.44
N CYS A 85 -2.90 -9.02 4.54
CA CYS A 85 -3.42 -7.69 4.27
C CYS A 85 -2.50 -6.92 3.32
N LEU A 86 -3.03 -6.47 2.21
CA LEU A 86 -2.38 -5.48 1.35
C LEU A 86 -2.62 -4.11 2.00
N SER A 87 -1.68 -3.71 2.86
CA SER A 87 -1.83 -2.56 3.75
C SER A 87 -1.32 -1.26 3.14
N ARG A 88 -0.49 -1.37 2.10
CA ARG A 88 0.05 -0.25 1.35
C ARG A 88 0.05 -0.59 -0.12
N LEU A 89 -0.42 0.32 -0.96
CA LEU A 89 -0.38 0.20 -2.41
C LEU A 89 -0.32 1.62 -2.99
N PHE A 90 0.85 2.01 -3.41
CA PHE A 90 1.12 3.35 -3.91
C PHE A 90 1.85 3.29 -5.24
N LEU A 91 1.29 3.97 -6.24
CA LEU A 91 1.84 4.09 -7.59
C LEU A 91 2.00 5.55 -7.96
N LYS A 92 3.10 5.89 -8.61
CA LYS A 92 3.25 7.18 -9.29
C LYS A 92 2.10 7.39 -10.26
N GLU A 93 1.65 8.61 -10.41
CA GLU A 93 0.50 8.94 -11.27
C GLU A 93 0.66 8.39 -12.70
N LYS A 94 1.85 8.54 -13.27
CA LYS A 94 2.15 8.03 -14.63
C LYS A 94 2.05 6.51 -14.79
N ALA A 95 2.10 5.76 -13.70
CA ALA A 95 1.99 4.30 -13.72
C ALA A 95 0.57 3.79 -13.47
N ARG A 96 -0.37 4.68 -13.18
CA ARG A 96 -1.76 4.31 -12.92
C ARG A 96 -2.52 4.02 -14.21
N GLY A 97 -3.60 3.26 -14.07
CA GLY A 97 -4.49 2.94 -15.20
C GLY A 97 -3.93 1.93 -16.20
N GLN A 98 -2.82 1.26 -15.87
CA GLN A 98 -2.14 0.28 -16.74
C GLN A 98 -2.28 -1.18 -16.28
N GLY A 99 -3.19 -1.44 -15.34
CA GLY A 99 -3.42 -2.79 -14.81
C GLY A 99 -2.43 -3.26 -13.73
N ILE A 100 -1.47 -2.42 -13.34
CA ILE A 100 -0.44 -2.77 -12.35
C ILE A 100 -1.07 -3.16 -11.01
N GLY A 101 -2.07 -2.41 -10.55
CA GLY A 101 -2.77 -2.72 -9.30
C GLY A 101 -3.40 -4.12 -9.30
N ARG A 102 -4.00 -4.54 -10.42
CA ARG A 102 -4.53 -5.91 -10.56
C ARG A 102 -3.44 -6.97 -10.49
N SER A 103 -2.29 -6.70 -11.10
CA SER A 103 -1.15 -7.61 -11.01
C SER A 103 -0.65 -7.75 -9.58
N ILE A 104 -0.65 -6.67 -8.80
CA ILE A 104 -0.28 -6.69 -7.38
C ILE A 104 -1.28 -7.51 -6.57
N VAL A 105 -2.58 -7.32 -6.79
CA VAL A 105 -3.61 -8.12 -6.10
C VAL A 105 -3.45 -9.60 -6.42
N ALA A 106 -3.25 -9.96 -7.69
CA ALA A 106 -3.02 -11.35 -8.10
C ALA A 106 -1.76 -11.94 -7.43
N TYR A 107 -0.69 -11.17 -7.35
CA TYR A 107 0.54 -11.57 -6.66
C TYR A 107 0.31 -11.78 -5.16
N ALA A 108 -0.39 -10.84 -4.51
CA ALA A 108 -0.73 -10.94 -3.08
C ALA A 108 -1.62 -12.16 -2.79
N GLN A 109 -2.58 -12.45 -3.68
CA GLN A 109 -3.43 -13.66 -3.57
C GLN A 109 -2.58 -14.93 -3.62
N LYS A 110 -1.64 -15.02 -4.55
CA LYS A 110 -0.74 -16.19 -4.65
C LYS A 110 0.11 -16.37 -3.39
N LEU A 111 0.64 -15.28 -2.84
CA LEU A 111 1.39 -15.34 -1.59
C LEU A 111 0.50 -15.79 -0.42
N ALA A 112 -0.71 -15.28 -0.34
CA ALA A 112 -1.67 -15.67 0.70
C ALA A 112 -2.04 -17.16 0.59
N GLU A 113 -2.31 -17.66 -0.62
CA GLU A 113 -2.55 -19.09 -0.88
C GLU A 113 -1.35 -19.95 -0.47
N GLY A 114 -0.14 -19.52 -0.83
CA GLY A 114 1.10 -20.22 -0.45
C GLY A 114 1.29 -20.33 1.07
N ASP A 115 0.77 -19.35 1.82
CA ASP A 115 0.77 -19.36 3.29
C ASP A 115 -0.47 -20.08 3.88
N GLY A 116 -1.29 -20.74 3.07
CA GLY A 116 -2.49 -21.42 3.50
C GLY A 116 -3.64 -20.49 3.91
N ARG A 117 -3.64 -19.25 3.44
CA ARG A 117 -4.67 -18.27 3.75
C ARG A 117 -5.79 -18.32 2.72
N SER A 118 -7.03 -18.15 3.18
CA SER A 118 -8.23 -18.14 2.32
C SER A 118 -8.79 -16.74 2.08
N ARG A 119 -8.17 -15.71 2.67
CA ARG A 119 -8.65 -14.33 2.61
C ARG A 119 -7.49 -13.36 2.39
N LEU A 120 -7.76 -12.33 1.60
CA LEU A 120 -6.87 -11.18 1.44
C LEU A 120 -7.65 -9.92 1.80
N TYR A 121 -7.10 -9.13 2.70
CA TYR A 121 -7.63 -7.82 3.03
C TYR A 121 -6.90 -6.73 2.25
N LEU A 122 -7.62 -5.64 2.00
CA LEU A 122 -7.09 -4.40 1.43
C LEU A 122 -7.42 -3.25 2.38
N ARG A 123 -6.41 -2.50 2.77
CA ARG A 123 -6.57 -1.30 3.61
C ARG A 123 -6.41 -0.05 2.76
N ILE A 124 -7.43 0.79 2.74
CA ILE A 124 -7.43 2.07 2.03
C ILE A 124 -7.96 3.18 2.92
N TRP A 125 -7.59 4.40 2.64
CA TRP A 125 -8.18 5.55 3.30
C TRP A 125 -9.47 5.95 2.60
N ALA A 126 -10.51 6.22 3.38
CA ALA A 126 -11.79 6.68 2.88
C ALA A 126 -11.62 8.04 2.18
N ARG A 127 -12.56 8.35 1.27
CA ARG A 127 -12.52 9.53 0.39
C ARG A 127 -11.47 9.45 -0.72
N ASP A 128 -10.69 8.39 -0.78
CA ASP A 128 -9.93 8.07 -1.97
C ASP A 128 -10.83 7.30 -2.93
N LEU A 129 -11.63 8.04 -3.71
CA LEU A 129 -12.61 7.45 -4.63
C LEU A 129 -11.96 6.57 -5.69
N LYS A 130 -10.72 6.86 -6.07
CA LYS A 130 -9.98 6.03 -7.03
C LYS A 130 -9.60 4.69 -6.40
N ALA A 131 -9.14 4.68 -5.15
CA ALA A 131 -8.83 3.46 -4.42
C ALA A 131 -10.08 2.63 -4.13
N GLU A 132 -11.19 3.26 -3.74
CA GLU A 132 -12.47 2.57 -3.54
C GLU A 132 -13.00 1.95 -4.85
N GLY A 133 -12.90 2.68 -5.97
CA GLY A 133 -13.25 2.17 -7.30
C GLY A 133 -12.37 1.00 -7.73
N PHE A 134 -11.08 1.07 -7.47
CA PHE A 134 -10.13 -0.02 -7.71
C PHE A 134 -10.49 -1.26 -6.88
N ALA A 135 -10.78 -1.09 -5.60
CA ALA A 135 -11.18 -2.20 -4.72
C ALA A 135 -12.42 -2.92 -5.27
N LYS A 136 -13.44 -2.19 -5.71
CA LYS A 136 -14.63 -2.76 -6.35
C LYS A 136 -14.30 -3.52 -7.63
N LYS A 137 -13.47 -2.96 -8.50
CA LYS A 137 -13.05 -3.61 -9.76
C LYS A 137 -12.28 -4.90 -9.49
N CYS A 138 -11.56 -5.00 -8.39
CA CYS A 138 -10.88 -6.20 -7.94
C CYS A 138 -11.76 -7.13 -7.12
N ARG A 139 -13.07 -6.84 -6.97
CA ARG A 139 -14.08 -7.62 -6.26
C ARG A 139 -13.87 -7.69 -4.74
N PHE A 140 -13.16 -6.73 -4.16
CA PHE A 140 -13.13 -6.56 -2.72
C PHE A 140 -14.48 -6.05 -2.21
N ARG A 141 -14.90 -6.57 -1.08
CA ARG A 141 -16.09 -6.11 -0.36
C ARG A 141 -15.68 -5.38 0.91
N LYS A 142 -16.26 -4.22 1.14
CA LYS A 142 -16.05 -3.45 2.36
C LYS A 142 -16.52 -4.25 3.57
N ALA A 143 -15.61 -4.46 4.52
CA ALA A 143 -15.88 -5.20 5.74
C ALA A 143 -16.03 -4.26 6.95
N GLU A 144 -15.19 -3.25 7.06
CA GLU A 144 -15.13 -2.37 8.23
C GLU A 144 -14.64 -0.98 7.85
N THR A 145 -15.10 0.02 8.60
CA THR A 145 -14.57 1.40 8.53
C THR A 145 -14.23 1.86 9.94
N VAL A 146 -12.99 2.30 10.14
CA VAL A 146 -12.48 2.75 11.45
C VAL A 146 -11.92 4.16 11.32
N PRO A 147 -12.40 5.13 12.13
CA PRO A 147 -11.80 6.46 12.16
C PRO A 147 -10.42 6.40 12.80
N MET A 148 -9.48 7.16 12.25
CA MET A 148 -8.11 7.24 12.74
C MET A 148 -7.59 8.67 12.66
N GLU A 149 -7.11 9.21 13.79
CA GLU A 149 -6.36 10.46 13.78
C GLU A 149 -4.95 10.20 13.27
N VAL A 150 -4.71 10.59 12.02
CA VAL A 150 -3.44 10.31 11.31
C VAL A 150 -2.36 11.33 11.62
N LEU A 151 -2.76 12.56 11.89
CA LEU A 151 -1.93 13.66 12.40
C LEU A 151 -2.75 14.45 13.43
N PRO A 152 -2.14 15.23 14.32
CA PRO A 152 -2.86 16.10 15.24
C PRO A 152 -3.89 16.98 14.49
N GLY A 153 -5.18 16.80 14.81
CA GLY A 153 -6.28 17.53 14.18
C GLY A 153 -6.71 17.03 12.79
N THR A 154 -6.09 15.97 12.25
CA THR A 154 -6.47 15.37 10.97
C THR A 154 -6.92 13.95 11.16
N THR A 155 -8.22 13.69 10.95
CA THR A 155 -8.83 12.36 11.06
C THR A 155 -9.22 11.86 9.68
N LEU A 156 -8.83 10.63 9.37
CA LEU A 156 -9.22 9.90 8.18
C LEU A 156 -9.86 8.59 8.58
N ASP A 157 -10.87 8.16 7.83
CA ASP A 157 -11.42 6.82 8.00
C ASP A 157 -10.56 5.81 7.23
N ILE A 158 -10.28 4.69 7.89
CA ILE A 158 -9.63 3.54 7.26
C ILE A 158 -10.71 2.55 6.85
N ILE A 159 -10.77 2.23 5.56
CA ILE A 159 -11.66 1.19 5.04
C ILE A 159 -10.86 -0.11 4.92
N LEU A 160 -11.37 -1.14 5.55
CA LEU A 160 -10.87 -2.50 5.41
C LEU A 160 -11.84 -3.28 4.51
N SER A 161 -11.34 -3.74 3.38
CA SER A 161 -12.10 -4.54 2.42
C SER A 161 -11.49 -5.93 2.29
N LEU A 162 -12.29 -6.89 1.87
CA LEU A 162 -11.86 -8.29 1.85
C LEU A 162 -12.29 -8.98 0.57
N ILE A 163 -11.45 -9.92 0.10
CA ILE A 163 -11.76 -10.87 -0.96
C ILE A 163 -11.45 -12.29 -0.46
N HIS A 164 -12.31 -13.24 -0.79
CA HIS A 164 -12.03 -14.67 -0.61
C HIS A 164 -11.17 -15.17 -1.77
N ILE A 165 -10.20 -15.99 -1.45
CA ILE A 165 -9.30 -16.62 -2.40
C ILE A 165 -9.85 -17.96 -2.84
#